data_c3ee18bc122eb544b5aff5c0076c7813
#
_entry.id   c3ee18bc122eb544b5aff5c0076c7813
#
_cell.length_a   1.000
_cell.length_b   1.000
_cell.length_c   1.000
_cell.angle_alpha   90.00
_cell.angle_beta   90.00
_cell.angle_gamma   90.00
#
_symmetry.space_group_name_H-M   'P 1'
#
loop_
_entity.id
_entity.type
_entity.pdbx_description
1 polymer ?
#
loop_
_entity_poly.entity_id
_entity_poly.type
_entity_poly.pdbx_seq_one_letter_code
_entity_poly.pdbx_strand_id
1 'polypeptide(L)'
;MCIRDRPERVPIHIHVSEQPRENTECLAAHGLTPTAVLDRAGVLSDRTTIIHATHLTGGDIAMIAASDTVVSLCPTTEADLGDGIARVKDLQDAGVRMAIGTDEDVITDPFTELRMLESTARLVTGTRGVIGCEALWKIGTQNGVESLRPAAEPLPRQTSTPGPGSAGLAAGDPADIVVVEPSSARLAGVDPTRWPLVATANDVAATIVAGEWNRLDAAVAEDLRHVLDELRGRDS
;
A
#
# COMPACT_ATOMS: atom_id res chain seq x y z
N MET A 1 -23.97 -9.92 -4.44
CA MET A 1 -24.22 -8.49 -4.09
C MET A 1 -23.81 -7.67 -5.29
N CYS A 2 -24.72 -6.93 -5.90
CA CYS A 2 -24.41 -6.17 -7.12
C CYS A 2 -23.63 -4.90 -6.71
N ILE A 3 -22.55 -4.58 -7.44
CA ILE A 3 -21.78 -3.34 -7.19
C ILE A 3 -22.66 -2.09 -7.33
N ARG A 4 -23.72 -2.16 -8.13
CA ARG A 4 -24.73 -1.09 -8.31
C ARG A 4 -25.55 -0.76 -7.05
N ASP A 5 -25.64 -1.67 -6.09
CA ASP A 5 -26.49 -1.51 -4.89
C ASP A 5 -25.70 -0.95 -3.70
N ARG A 6 -24.45 -0.51 -3.90
CA ARG A 6 -23.63 0.06 -2.85
C ARG A 6 -24.03 1.51 -2.53
N PRO A 7 -24.02 1.89 -1.25
CA PRO A 7 -24.04 3.31 -0.89
C PRO A 7 -22.93 4.03 -1.65
N GLU A 8 -23.23 5.16 -2.25
CA GLU A 8 -22.32 5.93 -3.13
C GLU A 8 -21.00 6.36 -2.48
N ARG A 9 -20.81 6.07 -1.19
CA ARG A 9 -19.72 6.57 -0.34
C ARG A 9 -18.74 5.50 0.14
N VAL A 10 -18.94 4.23 -0.16
CA VAL A 10 -18.08 3.15 0.35
C VAL A 10 -16.91 2.91 -0.61
N PRO A 11 -15.66 2.89 -0.13
CA PRO A 11 -14.50 2.53 -0.95
C PRO A 11 -14.59 1.06 -1.41
N ILE A 12 -14.00 0.78 -2.55
CA ILE A 12 -13.93 -0.55 -3.16
C ILE A 12 -12.48 -0.96 -3.25
N HIS A 13 -12.14 -2.10 -2.67
CA HIS A 13 -10.83 -2.72 -2.84
C HIS A 13 -11.02 -4.04 -3.58
N ILE A 14 -10.22 -4.28 -4.62
CA ILE A 14 -10.35 -5.45 -5.48
C ILE A 14 -8.98 -5.88 -6.03
N HIS A 15 -8.65 -7.18 -5.95
CA HIS A 15 -7.47 -7.76 -6.58
C HIS A 15 -7.64 -7.78 -8.10
N VAL A 16 -6.63 -7.33 -8.83
CA VAL A 16 -6.69 -7.18 -10.31
C VAL A 16 -5.33 -7.48 -10.91
N SER A 17 -5.33 -8.37 -11.89
CA SER A 17 -4.13 -8.70 -12.69
C SER A 17 -2.92 -9.09 -11.84
N GLU A 18 -3.16 -9.81 -10.75
CA GLU A 18 -2.12 -10.31 -9.86
C GLU A 18 -1.26 -11.36 -10.58
N GLN A 19 -1.89 -12.34 -11.17
CA GLN A 19 -1.28 -13.48 -11.85
C GLN A 19 -1.47 -13.42 -13.37
N PRO A 20 -0.50 -13.85 -14.19
CA PRO A 20 -0.66 -13.92 -15.65
C PRO A 20 -1.87 -14.71 -16.11
N ARG A 21 -2.24 -15.73 -15.33
CA ARG A 21 -3.38 -16.60 -15.61
C ARG A 21 -4.71 -15.83 -15.60
N GLU A 22 -4.90 -14.94 -14.62
CA GLU A 22 -6.09 -14.08 -14.52
C GLU A 22 -6.31 -13.30 -15.83
N ASN A 23 -5.24 -12.64 -16.31
CA ASN A 23 -5.31 -11.89 -17.56
C ASN A 23 -5.63 -12.78 -18.77
N THR A 24 -5.02 -13.95 -18.84
CA THR A 24 -5.22 -14.92 -19.93
C THR A 24 -6.67 -15.42 -19.97
N GLU A 25 -7.21 -15.82 -18.82
CA GLU A 25 -8.59 -16.31 -18.70
C GLU A 25 -9.61 -15.21 -18.95
N CYS A 26 -9.37 -13.98 -18.45
CA CYS A 26 -10.23 -12.84 -18.67
C CYS A 26 -10.27 -12.45 -20.16
N LEU A 27 -9.12 -12.40 -20.82
CA LEU A 27 -9.05 -12.15 -22.28
C LEU A 27 -9.77 -13.23 -23.09
N ALA A 28 -9.64 -14.49 -22.72
CA ALA A 28 -10.33 -15.59 -23.41
C ALA A 28 -11.84 -15.52 -23.23
N ALA A 29 -12.33 -15.15 -22.04
CA ALA A 29 -13.74 -15.10 -21.72
C ALA A 29 -14.46 -13.84 -22.22
N HIS A 30 -13.78 -12.68 -22.15
CA HIS A 30 -14.39 -11.36 -22.36
C HIS A 30 -13.78 -10.56 -23.51
N GLY A 31 -12.63 -10.97 -24.05
CA GLY A 31 -11.88 -10.18 -25.04
C GLY A 31 -11.29 -8.88 -24.48
N LEU A 32 -11.22 -8.76 -23.14
CA LEU A 32 -10.78 -7.57 -22.40
C LEU A 32 -9.82 -7.97 -21.29
N THR A 33 -8.97 -7.04 -20.87
CA THR A 33 -8.17 -7.20 -19.65
C THR A 33 -9.08 -7.08 -18.41
N PRO A 34 -8.67 -7.62 -17.23
CA PRO A 34 -9.43 -7.45 -15.98
C PRO A 34 -9.73 -5.99 -15.68
N THR A 35 -8.76 -5.10 -15.83
CA THR A 35 -8.94 -3.65 -15.67
C THR A 35 -9.97 -3.07 -16.63
N ALA A 36 -9.92 -3.45 -17.91
CA ALA A 36 -10.88 -2.98 -18.92
C ALA A 36 -12.31 -3.49 -18.66
N VAL A 37 -12.47 -4.69 -18.06
CA VAL A 37 -13.78 -5.18 -17.61
C VAL A 37 -14.34 -4.30 -16.51
N LEU A 38 -13.49 -3.91 -15.53
CA LEU A 38 -13.90 -3.02 -14.44
C LEU A 38 -14.24 -1.61 -14.92
N ASP A 39 -13.44 -1.07 -15.84
CA ASP A 39 -13.70 0.23 -16.47
C ASP A 39 -15.05 0.23 -17.18
N ARG A 40 -15.28 -0.75 -18.04
CA ARG A 40 -16.55 -0.92 -18.77
C ARG A 40 -17.75 -1.09 -17.84
N ALA A 41 -17.55 -1.70 -16.66
CA ALA A 41 -18.59 -1.84 -15.65
C ALA A 41 -18.81 -0.57 -14.80
N GLY A 42 -18.01 0.48 -15.00
CA GLY A 42 -18.07 1.73 -14.23
C GLY A 42 -17.61 1.55 -12.79
N VAL A 43 -16.68 0.60 -12.54
CA VAL A 43 -16.14 0.32 -11.20
C VAL A 43 -14.94 1.19 -10.90
N LEU A 44 -14.11 1.51 -11.92
CA LEU A 44 -12.94 2.37 -11.73
C LEU A 44 -13.38 3.80 -11.40
N SER A 45 -12.84 4.32 -10.31
CA SER A 45 -13.13 5.68 -9.82
C SER A 45 -12.12 6.07 -8.73
N ASP A 46 -12.18 7.30 -8.27
CA ASP A 46 -11.44 7.83 -7.11
C ASP A 46 -11.69 7.09 -5.77
N ARG A 47 -12.75 6.25 -5.73
CA ARG A 47 -13.11 5.39 -4.60
C ARG A 47 -12.67 3.93 -4.76
N THR A 48 -12.06 3.62 -5.88
CA THR A 48 -11.61 2.26 -6.18
C THR A 48 -10.11 2.15 -5.93
N THR A 49 -9.73 1.10 -5.22
CA THR A 49 -8.35 0.67 -5.10
C THR A 49 -8.21 -0.71 -5.72
N ILE A 50 -7.36 -0.83 -6.71
CA ILE A 50 -6.95 -2.12 -7.23
C ILE A 50 -5.69 -2.59 -6.53
N ILE A 51 -5.69 -3.86 -6.13
CA ILE A 51 -4.58 -4.50 -5.41
C ILE A 51 -3.70 -5.23 -6.41
N HIS A 52 -2.38 -5.26 -6.19
CA HIS A 52 -1.31 -5.83 -7.00
C HIS A 52 -1.10 -5.10 -8.33
N ALA A 53 -2.03 -5.21 -9.28
CA ALA A 53 -1.87 -4.58 -10.61
C ALA A 53 -0.55 -4.96 -11.31
N THR A 54 -0.07 -6.19 -11.08
CA THR A 54 1.25 -6.68 -11.49
C THR A 54 1.37 -6.75 -13.01
N HIS A 55 0.33 -7.28 -13.68
CA HIS A 55 0.35 -7.57 -15.11
C HIS A 55 -0.51 -6.60 -15.94
N LEU A 56 -0.35 -5.30 -15.71
CA LEU A 56 -1.07 -4.27 -16.46
C LEU A 56 -0.48 -4.05 -17.85
N THR A 57 -1.35 -3.77 -18.81
CA THR A 57 -0.98 -3.19 -20.11
C THR A 57 -0.84 -1.66 -20.00
N GLY A 58 -0.27 -1.01 -21.04
CA GLY A 58 -0.25 0.45 -21.09
C GLY A 58 -1.67 1.06 -21.19
N GLY A 59 -2.62 0.34 -21.80
CA GLY A 59 -4.04 0.75 -21.84
C GLY A 59 -4.69 0.70 -20.46
N ASP A 60 -4.38 -0.33 -19.66
CA ASP A 60 -4.89 -0.46 -18.29
C ASP A 60 -4.41 0.70 -17.41
N ILE A 61 -3.12 1.03 -17.49
CA ILE A 61 -2.53 2.17 -16.76
C ILE A 61 -3.23 3.48 -17.15
N ALA A 62 -3.51 3.68 -18.43
CA ALA A 62 -4.22 4.89 -18.89
C ALA A 62 -5.65 4.97 -18.33
N MET A 63 -6.40 3.84 -18.28
CA MET A 63 -7.73 3.79 -17.66
C MET A 63 -7.70 4.08 -16.16
N ILE A 64 -6.74 3.49 -15.45
CA ILE A 64 -6.52 3.71 -14.01
C ILE A 64 -6.23 5.19 -13.74
N ALA A 65 -5.32 5.80 -14.50
CA ALA A 65 -4.98 7.21 -14.36
C ALA A 65 -6.17 8.14 -14.66
N ALA A 66 -6.93 7.83 -15.73
CA ALA A 66 -8.08 8.65 -16.12
C ALA A 66 -9.24 8.60 -15.12
N SER A 67 -9.37 7.52 -14.38
CA SER A 67 -10.42 7.32 -13.36
C SER A 67 -10.01 7.75 -11.96
N ASP A 68 -8.78 8.20 -11.76
CA ASP A 68 -8.20 8.51 -10.44
C ASP A 68 -8.23 7.31 -9.45
N THR A 69 -8.25 6.09 -10.00
CA THR A 69 -8.19 4.85 -9.21
C THR A 69 -6.84 4.70 -8.54
N VAL A 70 -6.83 4.25 -7.28
CA VAL A 70 -5.59 3.97 -6.52
C VAL A 70 -5.09 2.57 -6.85
N VAL A 71 -3.77 2.39 -6.87
CA VAL A 71 -3.11 1.08 -6.96
C VAL A 71 -2.41 0.78 -5.64
N SER A 72 -2.81 -0.30 -4.96
CA SER A 72 -2.11 -0.81 -3.76
C SER A 72 -1.23 -1.98 -4.15
N LEU A 73 0.07 -1.85 -3.93
CA LEU A 73 1.08 -2.85 -4.24
C LEU A 73 1.48 -3.61 -2.98
N CYS A 74 1.75 -4.90 -3.12
CA CYS A 74 2.15 -5.78 -2.01
C CYS A 74 3.48 -6.47 -2.35
N PRO A 75 4.60 -5.73 -2.44
CA PRO A 75 5.85 -6.24 -2.99
C PRO A 75 6.41 -7.49 -2.32
N THR A 76 6.20 -7.69 -1.03
CA THR A 76 6.67 -8.90 -0.34
C THR A 76 5.82 -10.11 -0.68
N THR A 77 4.49 -9.98 -0.78
CA THR A 77 3.58 -11.03 -1.25
C THR A 77 3.86 -11.38 -2.71
N GLU A 78 3.96 -10.37 -3.57
CA GLU A 78 4.25 -10.55 -5.00
C GLU A 78 5.57 -11.28 -5.24
N ALA A 79 6.56 -11.07 -4.35
CA ALA A 79 7.82 -11.80 -4.39
C ALA A 79 7.70 -13.23 -3.84
N ASP A 80 6.94 -13.45 -2.77
CA ASP A 80 6.76 -14.77 -2.14
C ASP A 80 5.97 -15.72 -3.05
N LEU A 81 4.87 -15.21 -3.65
CA LEU A 81 4.03 -15.97 -4.59
C LEU A 81 4.64 -16.09 -6.00
N GLY A 82 5.67 -15.29 -6.30
CA GLY A 82 6.28 -15.28 -7.62
C GLY A 82 5.39 -14.65 -8.69
N ASP A 83 4.54 -13.69 -8.32
CA ASP A 83 3.61 -13.01 -9.22
C ASP A 83 4.31 -12.19 -10.28
N GLY A 84 5.43 -11.59 -9.94
CA GLY A 84 6.21 -10.75 -10.83
C GLY A 84 6.48 -9.37 -10.23
N ILE A 85 6.77 -8.41 -11.09
CA ILE A 85 7.08 -7.03 -10.68
C ILE A 85 6.12 -6.08 -11.41
N ALA A 86 5.36 -5.31 -10.66
CA ALA A 86 4.45 -4.33 -11.19
C ALA A 86 5.20 -3.20 -11.97
N ARG A 87 4.51 -2.59 -12.91
CA ARG A 87 5.06 -1.51 -13.77
C ARG A 87 5.07 -0.16 -13.04
N VAL A 88 5.75 -0.13 -11.89
CA VAL A 88 5.77 1.01 -10.96
C VAL A 88 6.19 2.32 -11.62
N LYS A 89 7.21 2.27 -12.49
CA LYS A 89 7.67 3.46 -13.23
C LYS A 89 6.58 4.02 -14.13
N ASP A 90 5.86 3.16 -14.84
CA ASP A 90 4.80 3.58 -15.76
C ASP A 90 3.58 4.12 -15.00
N LEU A 91 3.24 3.51 -13.87
CA LEU A 91 2.20 4.02 -12.96
C LEU A 91 2.55 5.42 -12.46
N GLN A 92 3.79 5.61 -12.03
CA GLN A 92 4.27 6.92 -11.57
C GLN A 92 4.25 7.96 -12.68
N ASP A 93 4.73 7.62 -13.87
CA ASP A 93 4.76 8.54 -15.02
C ASP A 93 3.35 8.94 -15.48
N ALA A 94 2.38 8.04 -15.32
CA ALA A 94 0.97 8.31 -15.58
C ALA A 94 0.26 9.10 -14.45
N GLY A 95 0.95 9.39 -13.36
CA GLY A 95 0.40 10.12 -12.21
C GLY A 95 -0.57 9.30 -11.35
N VAL A 96 -0.53 7.97 -11.46
CA VAL A 96 -1.38 7.08 -10.65
C VAL A 96 -0.98 7.16 -9.18
N ARG A 97 -1.96 7.33 -8.30
CA ARG A 97 -1.76 7.25 -6.86
C ARG A 97 -1.48 5.80 -6.46
N MET A 98 -0.33 5.57 -5.83
CA MET A 98 0.06 4.26 -5.32
C MET A 98 -0.01 4.23 -3.79
N ALA A 99 -0.34 3.07 -3.24
CA ALA A 99 -0.27 2.72 -1.82
C ALA A 99 0.45 1.37 -1.68
N ILE A 100 0.66 0.92 -0.45
CA ILE A 100 1.20 -0.40 -0.15
C ILE A 100 0.26 -1.18 0.78
N GLY A 101 0.35 -2.50 0.72
CA GLY A 101 -0.24 -3.44 1.66
C GLY A 101 0.74 -4.54 2.01
N THR A 102 0.50 -5.28 3.08
CA THR A 102 1.29 -6.46 3.49
C THR A 102 0.68 -7.77 2.99
N ASP A 103 -0.61 -7.75 2.68
CA ASP A 103 -1.41 -8.84 2.11
C ASP A 103 -1.29 -10.15 2.91
N GLU A 104 -0.46 -11.12 2.49
CA GLU A 104 -0.27 -12.40 3.19
C GLU A 104 0.31 -12.30 4.61
N ASP A 105 0.78 -11.12 5.01
CA ASP A 105 1.43 -10.88 6.30
C ASP A 105 2.69 -11.74 6.57
N VAL A 106 3.34 -12.24 5.53
CA VAL A 106 4.65 -12.89 5.63
C VAL A 106 5.69 -11.91 6.21
N ILE A 107 5.61 -10.67 5.76
CA ILE A 107 6.37 -9.55 6.31
C ILE A 107 5.40 -8.41 6.66
N THR A 108 5.27 -8.10 7.94
CA THR A 108 4.40 -7.02 8.45
C THR A 108 5.17 -5.72 8.71
N ASP A 109 6.11 -5.39 7.83
CA ASP A 109 6.97 -4.21 7.95
C ASP A 109 6.76 -3.24 6.78
N PRO A 110 6.02 -2.15 6.95
CA PRO A 110 5.74 -1.20 5.88
C PRO A 110 7.01 -0.53 5.30
N PHE A 111 8.09 -0.42 6.07
CA PHE A 111 9.36 0.07 5.54
C PHE A 111 10.01 -0.95 4.60
N THR A 112 9.84 -2.24 4.87
CA THR A 112 10.29 -3.31 3.97
C THR A 112 9.48 -3.29 2.68
N GLU A 113 8.16 -3.11 2.74
CA GLU A 113 7.31 -2.95 1.55
C GLU A 113 7.79 -1.77 0.67
N LEU A 114 7.97 -0.59 1.26
CA LEU A 114 8.44 0.60 0.55
C LEU A 114 9.84 0.40 -0.08
N ARG A 115 10.73 -0.28 0.64
CA ARG A 115 12.07 -0.58 0.15
C ARG A 115 12.04 -1.58 -1.00
N MET A 116 11.23 -2.62 -0.90
CA MET A 116 11.07 -3.60 -1.96
C MET A 116 10.44 -2.97 -3.20
N LEU A 117 9.43 -2.12 -3.06
CA LEU A 117 8.82 -1.39 -4.15
C LEU A 117 9.87 -0.60 -4.96
N GLU A 118 10.69 0.20 -4.30
CA GLU A 118 11.76 0.97 -4.97
C GLU A 118 12.86 0.05 -5.50
N SER A 119 13.25 -1.00 -4.76
CA SER A 119 14.35 -1.88 -5.16
C SER A 119 14.00 -2.70 -6.40
N THR A 120 12.79 -3.24 -6.49
CA THR A 120 12.32 -3.98 -7.67
C THR A 120 12.17 -3.06 -8.87
N ALA A 121 11.66 -1.84 -8.68
CA ALA A 121 11.61 -0.83 -9.73
C ALA A 121 13.02 -0.50 -10.28
N ARG A 122 14.05 -0.41 -9.41
CA ARG A 122 15.46 -0.24 -9.85
C ARG A 122 15.96 -1.40 -10.69
N LEU A 123 15.65 -2.63 -10.25
CA LEU A 123 16.10 -3.84 -10.96
C LEU A 123 15.50 -3.90 -12.37
N VAL A 124 14.23 -3.58 -12.52
CA VAL A 124 13.54 -3.58 -13.82
C VAL A 124 14.04 -2.47 -14.74
N THR A 125 14.24 -1.26 -14.20
CA THR A 125 14.58 -0.09 -15.01
C THR A 125 16.08 0.12 -15.19
N GLY A 126 16.93 -0.54 -14.40
CA GLY A 126 18.36 -0.28 -14.35
C GLY A 126 18.72 1.13 -13.82
N THR A 127 17.77 1.83 -13.18
CA THR A 127 17.92 3.22 -12.76
C THR A 127 17.71 3.34 -11.24
N ARG A 128 18.54 4.16 -10.58
CA ARG A 128 18.36 4.46 -9.14
C ARG A 128 17.37 5.60 -8.93
N GLY A 129 16.61 5.52 -7.83
CA GLY A 129 15.70 6.60 -7.43
C GLY A 129 14.51 6.71 -8.39
N VAL A 130 13.96 5.57 -8.80
CA VAL A 130 12.74 5.51 -9.62
C VAL A 130 11.61 6.17 -8.85
N ILE A 131 11.46 5.84 -7.56
CA ILE A 131 10.53 6.50 -6.65
C ILE A 131 11.35 7.34 -5.66
N GLY A 132 11.12 8.64 -5.65
CA GLY A 132 11.76 9.54 -4.69
C GLY A 132 11.27 9.30 -3.25
N CYS A 133 12.10 9.61 -2.26
CA CYS A 133 11.76 9.38 -0.85
C CYS A 133 10.46 10.10 -0.41
N GLU A 134 10.18 11.29 -0.93
CA GLU A 134 8.93 12.00 -0.66
C GLU A 134 7.71 11.22 -1.17
N ALA A 135 7.82 10.66 -2.38
CA ALA A 135 6.75 9.82 -2.94
C ALA A 135 6.58 8.54 -2.14
N LEU A 136 7.68 7.90 -1.70
CA LEU A 136 7.63 6.73 -0.83
C LEU A 136 6.90 7.03 0.50
N TRP A 137 7.16 8.20 1.11
CA TRP A 137 6.42 8.61 2.30
C TRP A 137 4.92 8.73 2.02
N LYS A 138 4.51 9.35 0.91
CA LYS A 138 3.08 9.46 0.53
C LYS A 138 2.46 8.09 0.30
N ILE A 139 3.18 7.19 -0.38
CA ILE A 139 2.74 5.81 -0.64
C ILE A 139 2.50 5.05 0.67
N GLY A 140 3.42 5.14 1.61
CA GLY A 140 3.33 4.43 2.90
C GLY A 140 2.42 5.08 3.94
N THR A 141 1.83 6.26 3.66
CA THR A 141 1.01 6.99 4.64
C THR A 141 -0.25 7.57 4.00
N GLN A 142 -0.17 8.77 3.44
CA GLN A 142 -1.30 9.56 2.97
C GLN A 142 -2.16 8.81 1.95
N ASN A 143 -1.55 8.21 0.94
CA ASN A 143 -2.30 7.57 -0.15
C ASN A 143 -3.08 6.34 0.34
N GLY A 144 -2.53 5.58 1.30
CA GLY A 144 -3.22 4.46 1.95
C GLY A 144 -4.45 4.94 2.74
N VAL A 145 -4.30 6.01 3.51
CA VAL A 145 -5.42 6.62 4.24
C VAL A 145 -6.50 7.11 3.28
N GLU A 146 -6.12 7.77 2.18
CA GLU A 146 -7.07 8.22 1.15
C GLU A 146 -7.84 7.07 0.51
N SER A 147 -7.19 5.93 0.27
CA SER A 147 -7.82 4.74 -0.32
C SER A 147 -8.92 4.12 0.54
N LEU A 148 -8.88 4.35 1.86
CA LEU A 148 -9.83 3.79 2.83
C LEU A 148 -11.00 4.74 3.14
N ARG A 149 -10.95 5.99 2.69
CA ARG A 149 -11.95 6.99 3.05
C ARG A 149 -13.19 6.95 2.16
N PRO A 150 -14.39 7.15 2.74
CA PRO A 150 -15.59 7.43 1.96
C PRO A 150 -15.44 8.74 1.18
N ALA A 151 -15.88 8.76 -0.08
CA ALA A 151 -15.77 9.93 -1.00
C ALA A 151 -16.37 11.26 -0.50
N ALA A 152 -17.09 11.26 0.62
CA ALA A 152 -17.76 12.42 1.17
C ALA A 152 -17.02 13.11 2.33
N GLU A 153 -15.91 12.56 2.78
CA GLU A 153 -15.08 13.20 3.79
C GLU A 153 -13.86 13.81 3.10
N PRO A 154 -13.90 15.12 2.80
CA PRO A 154 -12.69 15.78 2.31
C PRO A 154 -11.60 15.57 3.37
N LEU A 155 -10.39 15.26 2.90
CA LEU A 155 -9.22 15.38 3.76
C LEU A 155 -9.26 16.75 4.43
N PRO A 156 -9.01 16.85 5.74
CA PRO A 156 -8.71 18.14 6.32
C PRO A 156 -7.69 18.79 5.39
N ARG A 157 -8.00 19.96 4.83
CA ARG A 157 -7.08 20.64 3.94
C ARG A 157 -5.78 20.80 4.71
N GLN A 158 -4.72 20.16 4.23
CA GLN A 158 -3.40 20.38 4.78
C GLN A 158 -3.09 21.87 4.62
N THR A 159 -3.26 22.61 5.69
CA THR A 159 -3.01 24.05 5.73
C THR A 159 -1.53 24.38 5.89
N SER A 160 -0.71 23.35 6.09
CA SER A 160 0.76 23.45 6.19
C SER A 160 1.42 22.60 5.14
N THR A 161 2.46 23.13 4.50
CA THR A 161 3.38 22.34 3.68
C THR A 161 4.02 21.31 4.61
N PRO A 162 3.85 19.99 4.36
CA PRO A 162 4.47 18.98 5.21
C PRO A 162 5.99 19.20 5.22
N GLY A 163 6.57 19.23 6.40
CA GLY A 163 8.02 19.20 6.52
C GLY A 163 8.58 17.86 5.99
N PRO A 164 9.87 17.78 5.69
CA PRO A 164 10.50 16.52 5.29
C PRO A 164 10.21 15.42 6.31
N GLY A 165 9.56 14.33 5.87
CA GLY A 165 9.20 13.20 6.72
C GLY A 165 7.89 13.32 7.50
N SER A 166 7.12 14.39 7.35
CA SER A 166 5.77 14.48 7.91
C SER A 166 4.72 14.31 6.81
N ALA A 167 3.85 13.32 6.95
CA ALA A 167 2.67 13.16 6.10
C ALA A 167 1.54 14.15 6.48
N GLY A 168 1.92 15.35 7.01
CA GLY A 168 0.98 16.38 7.40
C GLY A 168 0.36 16.13 8.77
N LEU A 169 1.14 16.30 9.84
CA LEU A 169 0.60 16.41 11.20
C LEU A 169 0.13 17.86 11.41
N ALA A 170 -1.13 18.11 11.24
CA ALA A 170 -1.75 19.40 11.50
C ALA A 170 -2.85 19.27 12.58
N ALA A 171 -3.12 20.35 13.28
CA ALA A 171 -4.23 20.40 14.23
C ALA A 171 -5.55 20.15 13.49
N GLY A 172 -6.29 19.12 13.90
CA GLY A 172 -7.53 18.69 13.25
C GLY A 172 -7.39 17.46 12.36
N ASP A 173 -6.16 17.01 12.10
CA ASP A 173 -5.94 15.71 11.43
C ASP A 173 -6.27 14.54 12.37
N PRO A 174 -6.62 13.36 11.82
CA PRO A 174 -6.74 12.14 12.62
C PRO A 174 -5.45 11.87 13.40
N ALA A 175 -5.60 11.52 14.68
CA ALA A 175 -4.46 11.25 15.55
C ALA A 175 -3.99 9.78 15.42
N ASP A 176 -3.75 9.34 14.17
CA ASP A 176 -3.14 8.06 13.84
C ASP A 176 -1.70 8.30 13.43
N ILE A 177 -0.75 7.97 14.31
CA ILE A 177 0.65 8.39 14.20
C ILE A 177 1.57 7.21 14.48
N VAL A 178 2.62 7.07 13.68
CA VAL A 178 3.74 6.15 13.94
C VAL A 178 4.91 6.96 14.51
N VAL A 179 5.45 6.51 15.66
CA VAL A 179 6.60 7.11 16.30
C VAL A 179 7.83 6.26 16.01
N VAL A 180 8.80 6.84 15.31
CA VAL A 180 10.07 6.18 14.95
C VAL A 180 11.17 6.65 15.91
N GLU A 181 11.97 5.72 16.42
CA GLU A 181 13.10 5.98 17.32
C GLU A 181 14.39 6.26 16.50
N PRO A 182 14.88 7.51 16.47
CA PRO A 182 16.01 7.88 15.61
C PRO A 182 17.38 7.46 16.19
N SER A 183 17.43 7.00 17.42
CA SER A 183 18.70 6.67 18.10
C SER A 183 19.25 5.28 17.76
N SER A 184 18.50 4.49 16.99
CA SER A 184 18.98 3.18 16.52
C SER A 184 20.27 3.35 15.68
N ALA A 185 21.19 2.39 15.76
CA ALA A 185 22.44 2.41 14.97
C ALA A 185 22.16 2.51 13.46
N ARG A 186 20.99 2.06 12.99
CA ARG A 186 20.56 2.12 11.59
C ARG A 186 20.18 3.55 11.19
N LEU A 187 19.50 4.28 12.05
CA LEU A 187 18.98 5.61 11.76
C LEU A 187 19.88 6.76 12.25
N ALA A 188 20.88 6.45 13.05
CA ALA A 188 21.78 7.46 13.59
C ALA A 188 22.43 8.31 12.49
N GLY A 189 22.12 9.60 12.46
CA GLY A 189 22.62 10.55 11.47
C GLY A 189 21.96 10.45 10.08
N VAL A 190 20.93 9.62 9.92
CA VAL A 190 20.16 9.53 8.66
C VAL A 190 19.04 10.57 8.67
N ASP A 191 18.97 11.38 7.63
CA ASP A 191 17.89 12.34 7.43
C ASP A 191 16.52 11.60 7.39
N PRO A 192 15.51 12.04 8.17
CA PRO A 192 14.19 11.43 8.21
C PRO A 192 13.51 11.27 6.85
N THR A 193 13.81 12.14 5.89
CA THR A 193 13.29 11.99 4.52
C THR A 193 13.69 10.67 3.87
N ARG A 194 14.78 10.04 4.31
CA ARG A 194 15.31 8.78 3.76
C ARG A 194 14.88 7.54 4.54
N TRP A 195 14.17 7.67 5.64
CA TRP A 195 13.75 6.53 6.46
C TRP A 195 12.91 5.50 5.70
N PRO A 196 12.07 5.82 4.69
CA PRO A 196 11.39 4.81 3.90
C PRO A 196 12.32 3.76 3.29
N LEU A 197 13.60 4.11 3.06
CA LEU A 197 14.58 3.20 2.46
C LEU A 197 15.48 2.50 3.49
N VAL A 198 15.51 2.94 4.74
CA VAL A 198 16.50 2.43 5.72
C VAL A 198 15.87 1.96 7.04
N ALA A 199 14.74 2.52 7.46
CA ALA A 199 14.04 2.08 8.66
C ALA A 199 13.46 0.67 8.50
N THR A 200 13.08 0.08 9.62
CA THR A 200 12.36 -1.19 9.72
C THR A 200 11.31 -1.08 10.83
N ALA A 201 10.42 -2.07 10.93
CA ALA A 201 9.46 -2.14 12.04
C ALA A 201 10.13 -2.08 13.42
N ASN A 202 11.38 -2.56 13.54
CA ASN A 202 12.15 -2.50 14.80
C ASN A 202 12.54 -1.07 15.21
N ASP A 203 12.47 -0.10 14.31
CA ASP A 203 12.73 1.31 14.61
C ASP A 203 11.44 2.04 15.05
N VAL A 204 10.28 1.36 15.03
CA VAL A 204 9.01 1.90 15.52
C VAL A 204 8.95 1.75 17.04
N ALA A 205 8.94 2.88 17.74
CA ALA A 205 8.88 2.91 19.20
C ALA A 205 7.44 2.77 19.73
N ALA A 206 6.46 3.29 19.01
CA ALA A 206 5.05 3.24 19.36
C ALA A 206 4.16 3.62 18.15
N THR A 207 2.88 3.31 18.27
CA THR A 207 1.83 3.86 17.42
C THR A 207 0.82 4.61 18.29
N ILE A 208 0.20 5.63 17.73
CA ILE A 208 -0.94 6.31 18.30
C ILE A 208 -2.12 6.03 17.39
N VAL A 209 -3.21 5.50 17.93
CA VAL A 209 -4.43 5.17 17.19
C VAL A 209 -5.59 5.91 17.83
N ALA A 210 -6.28 6.73 17.05
CA ALA A 210 -7.36 7.60 17.54
C ALA A 210 -6.95 8.46 18.76
N GLY A 211 -5.69 8.88 18.81
CA GLY A 211 -5.14 9.68 19.90
C GLY A 211 -4.64 8.88 21.12
N GLU A 212 -4.79 7.58 21.15
CA GLU A 212 -4.35 6.73 22.25
C GLU A 212 -3.03 6.03 21.92
N TRP A 213 -2.10 6.03 22.88
CA TRP A 213 -0.81 5.36 22.74
C TRP A 213 -0.99 3.84 22.74
N ASN A 214 -0.51 3.21 21.69
CA ASN A 214 -0.40 1.76 21.58
C ASN A 214 1.09 1.38 21.55
N ARG A 215 1.55 0.62 22.54
CA ARG A 215 2.89 0.05 22.60
C ARG A 215 2.76 -1.46 22.48
N LEU A 216 3.63 -2.07 21.72
CA LEU A 216 3.73 -3.52 21.67
C LEU A 216 3.97 -4.05 23.09
N ASP A 217 3.00 -4.83 23.58
CA ASP A 217 3.14 -5.54 24.85
C ASP A 217 3.90 -6.85 24.59
N ALA A 218 4.95 -7.10 25.36
CA ALA A 218 5.69 -8.36 25.30
C ALA A 218 4.79 -9.58 25.59
N ALA A 219 3.69 -9.40 26.33
CA ALA A 219 2.70 -10.43 26.61
C ALA A 219 2.02 -10.96 25.33
N VAL A 220 1.82 -10.12 24.32
CA VAL A 220 1.19 -10.54 23.05
C VAL A 220 1.96 -11.69 22.38
N ALA A 221 3.29 -11.65 22.41
CA ALA A 221 4.10 -12.73 21.84
C ALA A 221 4.02 -14.05 22.64
N GLU A 222 3.77 -13.96 23.94
CA GLU A 222 3.57 -15.11 24.82
C GLU A 222 2.18 -15.71 24.62
N ASP A 223 1.16 -14.88 24.55
CA ASP A 223 -0.21 -15.29 24.26
C ASP A 223 -0.32 -15.98 22.88
N LEU A 224 0.31 -15.40 21.85
CA LEU A 224 0.34 -16.00 20.53
C LEU A 224 1.04 -17.38 20.53
N ARG A 225 2.17 -17.53 21.22
CA ARG A 225 2.84 -18.83 21.36
C ARG A 225 1.93 -19.84 22.03
N HIS A 226 1.24 -19.46 23.09
CA HIS A 226 0.31 -20.34 23.79
C HIS A 226 -0.82 -20.83 22.86
N VAL A 227 -1.44 -19.92 22.12
CA VAL A 227 -2.50 -20.28 21.14
C VAL A 227 -1.94 -21.22 20.05
N LEU A 228 -0.76 -20.94 19.51
CA LEU A 228 -0.14 -21.80 18.50
C LEU A 228 0.18 -23.20 19.03
N ASP A 229 0.64 -23.32 20.26
CA ASP A 229 0.92 -24.62 20.90
C ASP A 229 -0.37 -25.40 21.18
N GLU A 230 -1.45 -24.73 21.56
CA GLU A 230 -2.76 -25.37 21.67
C GLU A 230 -3.30 -25.90 20.33
N LEU A 231 -3.11 -25.12 19.25
CA LEU A 231 -3.55 -25.54 17.91
C LEU A 231 -2.73 -26.76 17.42
N ARG A 232 -1.40 -26.74 17.60
CA ARG A 232 -0.53 -27.88 17.25
C ARG A 232 -0.82 -29.13 18.08
N GLY A 233 -1.24 -28.98 19.31
CA GLY A 233 -1.62 -30.11 20.19
C GLY A 233 -2.96 -30.73 19.83
N ARG A 234 -3.80 -30.10 19.00
CA ARG A 234 -5.08 -30.66 18.52
C ARG A 234 -4.93 -31.54 17.27
N ASP A 235 -3.81 -31.46 16.57
CA ASP A 235 -3.52 -32.22 15.35
C ASP A 235 -2.66 -33.48 15.64
N SER A 236 -2.38 -33.78 16.91
CA SER A 236 -1.67 -34.97 17.41
C SER A 236 -2.61 -35.92 18.15
#